data_c425178b15c9e10d5e291f04dc16e139
#
_entry.id   c425178b15c9e10d5e291f04dc16e139
#
_cell.length_a   1.000
_cell.length_b   1.000
_cell.length_c   1.000
_cell.angle_alpha   90.00
_cell.angle_beta   90.00
_cell.angle_gamma   90.00
#
_symmetry.space_group_name_H-M   'P 1'
#
loop_
_entity.id
_entity.type
_entity.pdbx_description
1 polymer ?
#
loop_
_entity_poly.entity_id
_entity_poly.type
_entity_poly.pdbx_seq_one_letter_code
_entity_poly.pdbx_strand_id
1 'polypeptide(L)'
;MAQRLRQLKRVFPINSLKRETMGAQDVVDYYEHCHDAYRKYHSAEGAVHMALNDGDRFDADGFYGQLRRIERQWQSPPKDVLELAFGQGFNLAYLAQRHPDVRFQGIDLTPAHLRIAQVRMQAQALSNVQLQLGDFHHLPFADARFDALFCIEAFCYATDLPRALSEAARVLRPGGSFTLFDGYLTRPALAMDANGALAVELVARGMAMDSLQVQGELISAAQQAGFEASELHPLDDAVMPSLRKLERTTSAVIRWPWLGRFALARRHAMRGRNVLAGCLMRGTVALGLIGYRHIVLKKVA
;
A
#
# COMPACT_ATOMS: atom_id res chain seq x y z
N MET A 1 7.66 13.43 17.96
CA MET A 1 6.79 12.25 18.18
C MET A 1 6.04 12.31 19.52
N ALA A 2 6.69 12.41 20.68
CA ALA A 2 6.06 12.39 22.00
C ALA A 2 4.86 13.36 22.18
N GLN A 3 4.96 14.62 21.71
CA GLN A 3 3.86 15.58 21.78
C GLN A 3 2.63 15.13 20.97
N ARG A 4 2.86 14.61 19.75
CA ARG A 4 1.78 14.12 18.88
C ARG A 4 1.06 12.93 19.53
N LEU A 5 1.81 11.97 20.09
CA LEU A 5 1.23 10.83 20.81
C LEU A 5 0.38 11.26 22.02
N ARG A 6 0.82 12.28 22.79
CA ARG A 6 0.00 12.84 23.88
C ARG A 6 -1.32 13.44 23.38
N GLN A 7 -1.31 14.13 22.23
CA GLN A 7 -2.55 14.68 21.63
C GLN A 7 -3.48 13.55 21.17
N LEU A 8 -2.96 12.51 20.52
CA LEU A 8 -3.75 11.37 20.05
C LEU A 8 -4.40 10.58 21.19
N LYS A 9 -3.71 10.38 22.32
CA LYS A 9 -4.28 9.75 23.54
C LYS A 9 -5.51 10.47 24.10
N ARG A 10 -5.71 11.76 23.80
CA ARG A 10 -6.88 12.52 24.20
C ARG A 10 -8.10 12.26 23.31
N VAL A 11 -7.91 11.72 22.12
CA VAL A 11 -8.95 11.52 21.10
C VAL A 11 -9.26 10.04 20.89
N PHE A 12 -8.23 9.20 20.84
CA PHE A 12 -8.31 7.77 20.50
C PHE A 12 -8.13 6.88 21.72
N PRO A 13 -8.85 5.75 21.82
CA PRO A 13 -8.68 4.74 22.87
C PRO A 13 -7.45 3.85 22.57
N ILE A 14 -6.25 4.40 22.68
CA ILE A 14 -4.99 3.76 22.26
C ILE A 14 -4.81 2.36 22.88
N ASN A 15 -5.15 2.21 24.19
CA ASN A 15 -4.98 0.91 24.88
C ASN A 15 -5.92 -0.18 24.35
N SER A 16 -7.09 0.18 23.86
CA SER A 16 -8.01 -0.76 23.22
C SER A 16 -7.48 -1.18 21.86
N LEU A 17 -7.04 -0.21 21.03
CA LEU A 17 -6.51 -0.46 19.70
C LEU A 17 -5.29 -1.40 19.70
N LYS A 18 -4.45 -1.33 20.72
CA LYS A 18 -3.26 -2.21 20.87
C LYS A 18 -3.59 -3.68 21.14
N ARG A 19 -4.78 -3.98 21.69
CA ARG A 19 -5.18 -5.35 22.08
C ARG A 19 -5.88 -6.11 20.97
N GLU A 20 -6.26 -5.42 19.92
CA GLU A 20 -6.97 -6.03 18.80
C GLU A 20 -5.97 -6.75 17.89
N THR A 21 -6.33 -7.92 17.38
CA THR A 21 -5.61 -8.61 16.31
C THR A 21 -6.31 -8.33 14.99
N MET A 22 -5.54 -8.14 13.92
CA MET A 22 -6.05 -7.83 12.59
C MET A 22 -5.88 -9.02 11.66
N GLY A 23 -6.91 -9.30 10.87
CA GLY A 23 -6.88 -10.37 9.87
C GLY A 23 -7.36 -9.88 8.49
N ALA A 24 -7.43 -10.79 7.53
CA ALA A 24 -7.84 -10.49 6.16
C ALA A 24 -9.22 -9.81 6.09
N GLN A 25 -10.18 -10.20 6.95
CA GLN A 25 -11.51 -9.60 6.99
C GLN A 25 -11.45 -8.14 7.46
N ASP A 26 -10.56 -7.80 8.41
CA ASP A 26 -10.40 -6.41 8.87
C ASP A 26 -9.86 -5.50 7.75
N VAL A 27 -9.01 -6.04 6.87
CA VAL A 27 -8.52 -5.33 5.68
C VAL A 27 -9.66 -5.08 4.70
N VAL A 28 -10.49 -6.09 4.43
CA VAL A 28 -11.69 -5.93 3.57
C VAL A 28 -12.61 -4.86 4.16
N ASP A 29 -12.96 -4.97 5.44
CA ASP A 29 -13.83 -4.01 6.14
C ASP A 29 -13.25 -2.61 6.14
N TYR A 30 -11.93 -2.48 6.30
CA TYR A 30 -11.25 -1.20 6.23
C TYR A 30 -11.46 -0.51 4.88
N TYR A 31 -11.20 -1.22 3.78
CA TYR A 31 -11.34 -0.65 2.44
C TYR A 31 -12.80 -0.45 2.05
N GLU A 32 -13.71 -1.33 2.39
CA GLU A 32 -15.15 -1.16 2.15
C GLU A 32 -15.73 0.08 2.83
N HIS A 33 -15.27 0.40 4.04
CA HIS A 33 -15.75 1.57 4.78
C HIS A 33 -14.99 2.86 4.48
N CYS A 34 -13.78 2.77 3.93
CA CYS A 34 -12.92 3.92 3.67
C CYS A 34 -12.92 4.40 2.21
N HIS A 35 -13.43 3.63 1.24
CA HIS A 35 -13.33 3.94 -0.20
C HIS A 35 -13.87 5.32 -0.58
N ASP A 36 -15.01 5.76 -0.01
CA ASP A 36 -15.57 7.10 -0.25
C ASP A 36 -14.67 8.21 0.30
N ALA A 37 -14.03 7.96 1.47
CA ALA A 37 -13.10 8.90 2.05
C ALA A 37 -11.83 9.03 1.21
N TYR A 38 -11.31 7.93 0.68
CA TYR A 38 -10.20 7.94 -0.27
C TYR A 38 -10.54 8.78 -1.50
N ARG A 39 -11.69 8.53 -2.14
CA ARG A 39 -12.13 9.28 -3.33
C ARG A 39 -12.31 10.76 -3.04
N LYS A 40 -12.87 11.13 -1.89
CA LYS A 40 -13.17 12.51 -1.53
C LYS A 40 -11.95 13.32 -1.08
N TYR A 41 -11.03 12.71 -0.31
CA TYR A 41 -9.98 13.43 0.38
C TYR A 41 -8.57 13.08 -0.08
N HIS A 42 -8.37 11.95 -0.75
CA HIS A 42 -7.08 11.47 -1.20
C HIS A 42 -6.91 11.63 -2.71
N SER A 43 -7.65 10.87 -3.52
CA SER A 43 -7.58 10.89 -4.97
C SER A 43 -8.97 10.81 -5.60
N ALA A 44 -9.39 11.84 -6.34
CA ALA A 44 -10.66 11.84 -7.07
C ALA A 44 -10.70 10.77 -8.17
N GLU A 45 -9.55 10.39 -8.70
CA GLU A 45 -9.40 9.37 -9.74
C GLU A 45 -9.31 7.94 -9.18
N GLY A 46 -9.29 7.79 -7.86
CA GLY A 46 -9.33 6.48 -7.19
C GLY A 46 -7.97 5.79 -7.04
N ALA A 47 -6.87 6.53 -7.08
CA ALA A 47 -5.61 6.03 -6.56
C ALA A 47 -5.72 5.86 -5.04
N VAL A 48 -5.33 4.70 -4.51
CA VAL A 48 -5.36 4.40 -3.08
C VAL A 48 -3.99 4.44 -2.42
N HIS A 49 -2.95 4.69 -3.21
CA HIS A 49 -1.55 4.83 -2.79
C HIS A 49 -1.09 6.29 -2.76
N MET A 50 0.08 6.56 -2.15
CA MET A 50 0.66 7.90 -2.08
C MET A 50 1.14 8.37 -3.45
N ALA A 51 1.00 9.68 -3.74
CA ALA A 51 1.61 10.29 -4.91
C ALA A 51 3.12 10.49 -4.68
N LEU A 52 3.92 10.21 -5.71
CA LEU A 52 5.35 10.53 -5.76
C LEU A 52 5.55 11.87 -6.44
N ASN A 53 6.03 12.86 -5.72
CA ASN A 53 6.22 14.20 -6.23
C ASN A 53 7.70 14.60 -6.24
N ASP A 54 8.16 15.21 -7.34
CA ASP A 54 9.51 15.76 -7.46
C ASP A 54 9.51 17.18 -6.88
N GLY A 55 9.74 17.32 -5.58
CA GLY A 55 9.76 18.62 -4.90
C GLY A 55 8.79 18.70 -3.73
N ASP A 56 8.64 19.92 -3.17
CA ASP A 56 7.99 20.12 -1.87
C ASP A 56 6.46 20.21 -1.90
N ARG A 57 5.86 20.37 -3.07
CA ARG A 57 4.41 20.55 -3.23
C ARG A 57 3.73 19.28 -3.69
N PHE A 58 2.53 19.04 -3.15
CA PHE A 58 1.68 17.98 -3.63
C PHE A 58 1.13 18.32 -5.02
N ASP A 59 1.32 17.39 -5.96
CA ASP A 59 0.69 17.36 -7.26
C ASP A 59 0.01 16.00 -7.46
N ALA A 60 -1.22 16.01 -7.98
CA ALA A 60 -1.98 14.79 -8.25
C ALA A 60 -1.37 13.94 -9.38
N ASP A 61 -0.62 14.54 -10.31
CA ASP A 61 0.15 13.82 -11.34
C ASP A 61 1.15 12.82 -10.72
N GLY A 62 1.58 13.08 -9.49
CA GLY A 62 2.41 12.16 -8.71
C GLY A 62 1.79 10.79 -8.44
N PHE A 63 0.45 10.62 -8.56
CA PHE A 63 -0.17 9.28 -8.48
C PHE A 63 0.23 8.35 -9.62
N TYR A 64 0.73 8.87 -10.72
CA TYR A 64 1.30 8.09 -11.82
C TYR A 64 2.80 7.81 -11.65
N GLY A 65 3.42 8.33 -10.60
CA GLY A 65 4.88 8.25 -10.38
C GLY A 65 5.40 6.82 -10.25
N GLN A 66 4.67 5.93 -9.55
CA GLN A 66 5.00 4.51 -9.44
C GLN A 66 4.89 3.81 -10.80
N LEU A 67 3.81 4.09 -11.53
CA LEU A 67 3.54 3.46 -12.83
C LEU A 67 4.58 3.82 -13.86
N ARG A 68 4.98 5.09 -13.92
CA ARG A 68 6.09 5.55 -14.79
C ARG A 68 7.42 4.90 -14.43
N ARG A 69 7.64 4.52 -13.15
CA ARG A 69 8.83 3.78 -12.74
C ARG A 69 8.74 2.32 -13.16
N ILE A 70 7.57 1.70 -13.07
CA ILE A 70 7.31 0.35 -13.59
C ILE A 70 7.58 0.30 -15.10
N GLU A 71 7.01 1.24 -15.88
CA GLU A 71 7.22 1.31 -17.34
C GLU A 71 8.70 1.44 -17.71
N ARG A 72 9.48 2.25 -16.98
CA ARG A 72 10.91 2.45 -17.25
C ARG A 72 11.76 1.20 -17.02
N GLN A 73 11.31 0.23 -16.22
CA GLN A 73 12.00 -1.03 -16.01
C GLN A 73 11.84 -1.98 -17.20
N TRP A 74 10.83 -1.76 -18.02
CA TRP A 74 10.58 -2.59 -19.18
C TRP A 74 11.52 -2.20 -20.32
N GLN A 75 12.57 -2.98 -20.55
CA GLN A 75 13.44 -2.80 -21.73
C GLN A 75 12.65 -3.02 -23.03
N SER A 76 11.70 -3.96 -23.00
CA SER A 76 10.63 -4.18 -23.97
C SER A 76 9.34 -4.45 -23.20
N PRO A 77 8.16 -4.05 -23.73
CA PRO A 77 6.90 -4.34 -23.06
C PRO A 77 6.74 -5.84 -22.75
N PRO A 78 6.40 -6.20 -21.49
CA PRO A 78 6.11 -7.60 -21.14
C PRO A 78 4.85 -8.06 -21.88
N LYS A 79 4.65 -9.37 -22.02
CA LYS A 79 3.43 -9.92 -22.62
C LYS A 79 2.31 -10.07 -21.61
N ASP A 80 2.65 -10.51 -20.41
CA ASP A 80 1.71 -10.83 -19.33
C ASP A 80 2.15 -10.16 -18.03
N VAL A 81 1.29 -9.32 -17.47
CA VAL A 81 1.53 -8.57 -16.24
C VAL A 81 0.44 -8.86 -15.22
N LEU A 82 0.82 -9.06 -13.95
CA LEU A 82 -0.11 -9.22 -12.84
C LEU A 82 0.06 -8.10 -11.81
N GLU A 83 -1.04 -7.43 -11.45
CA GLU A 83 -1.10 -6.56 -10.27
C GLU A 83 -1.67 -7.34 -9.08
N LEU A 84 -0.94 -7.34 -7.98
CA LEU A 84 -1.41 -7.85 -6.69
C LEU A 84 -2.08 -6.71 -5.93
N ALA A 85 -3.34 -6.93 -5.50
CA ALA A 85 -4.19 -5.94 -4.84
C ALA A 85 -4.44 -4.68 -5.69
N PHE A 86 -5.17 -4.84 -6.79
CA PHE A 86 -5.41 -3.77 -7.78
C PHE A 86 -6.26 -2.59 -7.26
N GLY A 87 -6.86 -2.69 -6.07
CA GLY A 87 -7.68 -1.64 -5.48
C GLY A 87 -8.84 -1.22 -6.41
N GLN A 88 -8.96 0.07 -6.67
CA GLN A 88 -10.02 0.60 -7.56
C GLN A 88 -9.65 0.53 -9.06
N GLY A 89 -8.60 -0.22 -9.43
CA GLY A 89 -8.18 -0.43 -10.81
C GLY A 89 -7.51 0.80 -11.46
N PHE A 90 -7.06 1.76 -10.68
CA PHE A 90 -6.40 2.98 -11.17
C PHE A 90 -5.13 2.65 -11.95
N ASN A 91 -4.27 1.81 -11.39
CA ASN A 91 -2.98 1.45 -11.97
C ASN A 91 -3.12 0.66 -13.27
N LEU A 92 -3.96 -0.38 -13.23
CA LEU A 92 -4.22 -1.21 -14.41
C LEU A 92 -4.84 -0.41 -15.54
N ALA A 93 -5.77 0.50 -15.25
CA ALA A 93 -6.38 1.35 -16.27
C ALA A 93 -5.34 2.22 -16.98
N TYR A 94 -4.44 2.85 -16.23
CA TYR A 94 -3.37 3.66 -16.81
C TYR A 94 -2.43 2.85 -17.70
N LEU A 95 -1.93 1.71 -17.19
CA LEU A 95 -0.99 0.87 -17.93
C LEU A 95 -1.64 0.23 -19.16
N ALA A 96 -2.88 -0.26 -19.05
CA ALA A 96 -3.57 -0.94 -20.13
C ALA A 96 -3.90 -0.02 -21.31
N GLN A 97 -4.23 1.26 -21.05
CA GLN A 97 -4.42 2.26 -22.11
C GLN A 97 -3.14 2.53 -22.90
N ARG A 98 -2.01 2.55 -22.22
CA ARG A 98 -0.71 2.88 -22.81
C ARG A 98 -0.06 1.69 -23.51
N HIS A 99 -0.42 0.47 -23.12
CA HIS A 99 0.14 -0.77 -23.61
C HIS A 99 -0.96 -1.75 -24.07
N PRO A 100 -1.66 -1.46 -25.18
CA PRO A 100 -2.81 -2.26 -25.62
C PRO A 100 -2.45 -3.70 -26.01
N ASP A 101 -1.19 -3.98 -26.35
CA ASP A 101 -0.71 -5.32 -26.69
C ASP A 101 -0.28 -6.15 -25.47
N VAL A 102 -0.24 -5.56 -24.27
CA VAL A 102 0.08 -6.25 -23.02
C VAL A 102 -1.20 -6.79 -22.40
N ARG A 103 -1.19 -8.05 -21.95
CA ARG A 103 -2.28 -8.65 -21.18
C ARG A 103 -2.08 -8.36 -19.71
N PHE A 104 -3.00 -7.63 -19.12
CA PHE A 104 -3.00 -7.33 -17.70
C PHE A 104 -3.99 -8.23 -16.95
N GLN A 105 -3.56 -8.74 -15.81
CA GLN A 105 -4.41 -9.40 -14.85
C GLN A 105 -4.28 -8.72 -13.49
N GLY A 106 -5.35 -8.73 -12.70
CA GLY A 106 -5.34 -8.20 -11.35
C GLY A 106 -6.09 -9.11 -10.40
N ILE A 107 -5.57 -9.25 -9.19
CA ILE A 107 -6.29 -9.84 -8.05
C ILE A 107 -6.47 -8.81 -6.95
N ASP A 108 -7.58 -8.89 -6.23
CA ASP A 108 -7.82 -8.11 -5.01
C ASP A 108 -8.71 -8.94 -4.07
N LEU A 109 -8.53 -8.76 -2.77
CA LEU A 109 -9.30 -9.47 -1.76
C LEU A 109 -10.70 -8.85 -1.57
N THR A 110 -10.89 -7.58 -1.94
CA THR A 110 -12.05 -6.75 -1.58
C THR A 110 -13.11 -6.75 -2.69
N PRO A 111 -14.33 -7.30 -2.45
CA PRO A 111 -15.39 -7.32 -3.46
C PRO A 111 -15.81 -5.94 -3.96
N ALA A 112 -15.78 -4.92 -3.09
CA ALA A 112 -16.07 -3.54 -3.49
C ALA A 112 -15.06 -3.00 -4.50
N HIS A 113 -13.77 -3.30 -4.33
CA HIS A 113 -12.72 -2.94 -5.27
C HIS A 113 -12.95 -3.57 -6.64
N LEU A 114 -13.25 -4.88 -6.68
CA LEU A 114 -13.54 -5.58 -7.94
C LEU A 114 -14.68 -4.90 -8.71
N ARG A 115 -15.81 -4.60 -8.04
CA ARG A 115 -16.93 -3.92 -8.68
C ARG A 115 -16.55 -2.55 -9.26
N ILE A 116 -15.82 -1.73 -8.48
CA ILE A 116 -15.39 -0.39 -8.91
C ILE A 116 -14.43 -0.48 -10.10
N ALA A 117 -13.47 -1.39 -10.03
CA ALA A 117 -12.47 -1.58 -11.07
C ALA A 117 -13.09 -2.12 -12.37
N GLN A 118 -14.04 -3.06 -12.30
CA GLN A 118 -14.77 -3.55 -13.47
C GLN A 118 -15.54 -2.44 -14.19
N VAL A 119 -16.25 -1.58 -13.44
CA VAL A 119 -16.93 -0.42 -14.01
C VAL A 119 -15.92 0.51 -14.70
N ARG A 120 -14.76 0.73 -14.11
CA ARG A 120 -13.68 1.55 -14.71
C ARG A 120 -13.18 0.95 -16.02
N MET A 121 -12.87 -0.37 -16.05
CA MET A 121 -12.39 -1.03 -17.28
C MET A 121 -13.42 -0.95 -18.41
N GLN A 122 -14.69 -1.16 -18.09
CA GLN A 122 -15.79 -1.05 -19.07
C GLN A 122 -15.94 0.39 -19.60
N ALA A 123 -15.93 1.39 -18.71
CA ALA A 123 -16.08 2.80 -19.09
C ALA A 123 -14.94 3.30 -19.99
N GLN A 124 -13.76 2.66 -19.90
CA GLN A 124 -12.59 3.01 -20.70
C GLN A 124 -12.35 2.03 -21.87
N ALA A 125 -13.27 1.09 -22.11
CA ALA A 125 -13.21 0.07 -23.16
C ALA A 125 -11.89 -0.74 -23.16
N LEU A 126 -11.36 -1.06 -21.97
CA LEU A 126 -10.10 -1.81 -21.80
C LEU A 126 -10.37 -3.31 -21.91
N SER A 127 -10.10 -3.89 -23.07
CA SER A 127 -10.28 -5.32 -23.33
C SER A 127 -9.09 -6.19 -22.95
N ASN A 128 -7.95 -5.58 -22.68
CA ASN A 128 -6.69 -6.26 -22.32
C ASN A 128 -6.47 -6.41 -20.80
N VAL A 129 -7.53 -6.19 -19.99
CA VAL A 129 -7.49 -6.33 -18.53
C VAL A 129 -8.49 -7.39 -18.06
N GLN A 130 -8.04 -8.30 -17.21
CA GLN A 130 -8.86 -9.28 -16.50
C GLN A 130 -8.73 -9.11 -14.99
N LEU A 131 -9.86 -9.02 -14.28
CA LEU A 131 -9.91 -8.79 -12.84
C LEU A 131 -10.66 -9.91 -12.14
N GLN A 132 -10.13 -10.37 -11.01
CA GLN A 132 -10.81 -11.37 -10.17
C GLN A 132 -10.51 -11.16 -8.68
N LEU A 133 -11.37 -11.74 -7.83
CA LEU A 133 -11.08 -11.86 -6.42
C LEU A 133 -9.98 -12.91 -6.21
N GLY A 134 -9.08 -12.62 -5.27
CA GLY A 134 -8.01 -13.54 -4.93
C GLY A 134 -7.15 -13.03 -3.79
N ASP A 135 -6.48 -13.97 -3.14
CA ASP A 135 -5.50 -13.73 -2.10
C ASP A 135 -4.10 -14.00 -2.67
N PHE A 136 -3.17 -13.09 -2.52
CA PHE A 136 -1.82 -13.25 -3.02
C PHE A 136 -0.99 -14.32 -2.25
N HIS A 137 -1.51 -14.85 -1.14
CA HIS A 137 -0.95 -16.04 -0.50
C HIS A 137 -1.29 -17.34 -1.24
N HIS A 138 -2.28 -17.32 -2.16
CA HIS A 138 -2.74 -18.46 -2.94
C HIS A 138 -3.19 -17.99 -4.32
N LEU A 139 -2.22 -17.73 -5.22
CA LEU A 139 -2.49 -17.19 -6.55
C LEU A 139 -3.16 -18.22 -7.46
N PRO A 140 -4.36 -17.95 -8.01
CA PRO A 140 -5.10 -18.89 -8.84
C PRO A 140 -4.56 -18.95 -10.29
N PHE A 141 -3.25 -18.97 -10.45
CA PHE A 141 -2.57 -18.98 -11.74
C PHE A 141 -1.59 -20.12 -11.83
N ALA A 142 -1.35 -20.60 -13.06
CA ALA A 142 -0.32 -21.60 -13.35
C ALA A 142 1.09 -21.04 -13.08
N ASP A 143 2.04 -21.96 -12.90
CA ASP A 143 3.45 -21.62 -12.78
C ASP A 143 3.97 -20.93 -14.04
N ALA A 144 4.94 -20.04 -13.88
CA ALA A 144 5.61 -19.33 -14.97
C ALA A 144 4.63 -18.68 -15.98
N ARG A 145 3.57 -18.04 -15.47
CA ARG A 145 2.52 -17.42 -16.28
C ARG A 145 2.82 -15.98 -16.69
N PHE A 146 3.52 -15.22 -15.82
CA PHE A 146 3.72 -13.78 -15.96
C PHE A 146 5.17 -13.40 -16.21
N ASP A 147 5.39 -12.33 -16.99
CA ASP A 147 6.71 -11.73 -17.21
C ASP A 147 7.04 -10.72 -16.10
N ALA A 148 6.01 -10.04 -15.58
CA ALA A 148 6.16 -9.06 -14.52
C ALA A 148 4.99 -9.09 -13.55
N LEU A 149 5.29 -8.90 -12.26
CA LEU A 149 4.37 -8.64 -11.18
C LEU A 149 4.64 -7.24 -10.61
N PHE A 150 3.60 -6.59 -10.10
CA PHE A 150 3.78 -5.44 -9.25
C PHE A 150 2.72 -5.37 -8.14
N CYS A 151 3.08 -4.69 -7.05
CA CYS A 151 2.18 -4.40 -5.94
C CYS A 151 2.52 -3.00 -5.39
N ILE A 152 1.49 -2.16 -5.22
CA ILE A 152 1.66 -0.79 -4.74
C ILE A 152 0.84 -0.59 -3.46
N GLU A 153 1.56 -0.39 -2.33
CA GLU A 153 1.01 -0.15 -0.98
C GLU A 153 -0.04 -1.18 -0.54
N ALA A 154 0.27 -2.46 -0.77
CA ALA A 154 -0.60 -3.55 -0.35
C ALA A 154 0.17 -4.81 0.09
N PHE A 155 1.45 -4.97 -0.29
CA PHE A 155 2.21 -6.16 0.11
C PHE A 155 2.55 -6.16 1.61
N CYS A 156 2.45 -5.01 2.26
CA CYS A 156 2.51 -4.86 3.71
C CYS A 156 1.41 -5.66 4.46
N TYR A 157 0.33 -6.04 3.79
CA TYR A 157 -0.74 -6.89 4.33
C TYR A 157 -0.44 -8.39 4.26
N ALA A 158 0.72 -8.81 3.75
CA ALA A 158 1.11 -10.22 3.74
C ALA A 158 1.33 -10.72 5.17
N THR A 159 0.37 -11.51 5.68
CA THR A 159 0.41 -12.11 7.02
C THR A 159 1.38 -13.30 7.08
N ASP A 160 1.57 -13.99 5.95
CA ASP A 160 2.57 -15.03 5.72
C ASP A 160 3.47 -14.58 4.55
N LEU A 161 4.49 -13.79 4.88
CA LEU A 161 5.39 -13.19 3.91
C LEU A 161 6.15 -14.25 3.07
N PRO A 162 6.73 -15.33 3.65
CA PRO A 162 7.35 -16.40 2.88
C PRO A 162 6.39 -17.04 1.88
N ARG A 163 5.15 -17.30 2.27
CA ARG A 163 4.13 -17.88 1.40
C ARG A 163 3.79 -16.95 0.24
N ALA A 164 3.52 -15.67 0.52
CA ALA A 164 3.18 -14.69 -0.51
C ALA A 164 4.32 -14.51 -1.53
N LEU A 165 5.58 -14.49 -1.06
CA LEU A 165 6.74 -14.41 -1.94
C LEU A 165 6.96 -15.69 -2.76
N SER A 166 6.73 -16.88 -2.17
CA SER A 166 6.78 -18.15 -2.89
C SER A 166 5.75 -18.22 -4.03
N GLU A 167 4.52 -17.75 -3.78
CA GLU A 167 3.47 -17.68 -4.80
C GLU A 167 3.84 -16.68 -5.92
N ALA A 168 4.35 -15.50 -5.55
CA ALA A 168 4.85 -14.53 -6.52
C ALA A 168 5.97 -15.12 -7.39
N ALA A 169 6.92 -15.84 -6.78
CA ALA A 169 7.99 -16.54 -7.50
C ALA A 169 7.44 -17.64 -8.40
N ARG A 170 6.48 -18.44 -7.90
CA ARG A 170 5.90 -19.54 -8.65
C ARG A 170 5.26 -19.08 -9.96
N VAL A 171 4.45 -18.05 -9.91
CA VAL A 171 3.70 -17.57 -11.09
C VAL A 171 4.54 -16.73 -12.06
N LEU A 172 5.69 -16.23 -11.64
CA LEU A 172 6.65 -15.55 -12.52
C LEU A 172 7.43 -16.53 -13.39
N ARG A 173 7.66 -16.15 -14.63
CA ARG A 173 8.64 -16.81 -15.51
C ARG A 173 10.05 -16.63 -14.95
N PRO A 174 10.99 -17.57 -15.23
CA PRO A 174 12.40 -17.35 -14.96
C PRO A 174 12.88 -16.01 -15.54
N GLY A 175 13.63 -15.22 -14.77
CA GLY A 175 14.07 -13.88 -15.16
C GLY A 175 12.98 -12.79 -15.10
N GLY A 176 11.75 -13.14 -14.76
CA GLY A 176 10.66 -12.19 -14.53
C GLY A 176 10.91 -11.29 -13.31
N SER A 177 10.18 -10.20 -13.21
CA SER A 177 10.36 -9.21 -12.13
C SER A 177 9.12 -9.03 -11.27
N PHE A 178 9.33 -8.82 -9.97
CA PHE A 178 8.32 -8.38 -9.04
C PHE A 178 8.69 -7.01 -8.48
N THR A 179 7.90 -6.00 -8.79
CA THR A 179 8.13 -4.61 -8.36
C THR A 179 7.21 -4.25 -7.21
N LEU A 180 7.79 -3.76 -6.13
CA LEU A 180 7.10 -3.36 -4.91
C LEU A 180 7.29 -1.86 -4.65
N PHE A 181 6.19 -1.19 -4.28
CA PHE A 181 6.21 0.15 -3.68
C PHE A 181 5.44 0.07 -2.37
N ASP A 182 6.13 0.26 -1.24
CA ASP A 182 5.47 0.17 0.06
C ASP A 182 6.27 0.86 1.18
N GLY A 183 5.62 1.03 2.34
CA GLY A 183 6.23 1.52 3.56
C GLY A 183 6.75 0.37 4.44
N TYR A 184 8.04 0.40 4.78
CA TYR A 184 8.69 -0.62 5.61
C TYR A 184 9.31 0.00 6.85
N LEU A 185 9.36 -0.76 7.96
CA LEU A 185 10.21 -0.40 9.08
C LEU A 185 11.68 -0.43 8.64
N THR A 186 12.42 0.61 8.98
CA THR A 186 13.86 0.70 8.69
C THR A 186 14.70 -0.18 9.61
N ARG A 187 14.13 -0.54 10.77
CA ARG A 187 14.67 -1.45 11.78
C ARG A 187 13.53 -2.03 12.62
N PRO A 188 13.73 -3.16 13.31
CA PRO A 188 12.71 -3.73 14.18
C PRO A 188 12.21 -2.72 15.24
N ALA A 189 10.90 -2.76 15.56
CA ALA A 189 10.29 -1.85 16.52
C ALA A 189 10.96 -1.94 17.92
N LEU A 190 11.46 -3.11 18.30
CA LEU A 190 12.20 -3.33 19.55
C LEU A 190 13.53 -2.55 19.60
N ALA A 191 14.09 -2.15 18.47
CA ALA A 191 15.31 -1.33 18.38
C ALA A 191 15.00 0.18 18.34
N MET A 192 13.74 0.59 18.52
CA MET A 192 13.29 1.97 18.58
C MET A 192 13.09 2.42 20.03
N ASP A 193 13.09 3.74 20.27
CA ASP A 193 12.62 4.25 21.55
C ASP A 193 11.12 4.00 21.75
N ALA A 194 10.63 4.10 22.98
CA ALA A 194 9.24 3.80 23.33
C ALA A 194 8.20 4.64 22.53
N ASN A 195 8.54 5.88 22.16
CA ASN A 195 7.64 6.72 21.38
C ASN A 195 7.66 6.34 19.90
N GLY A 196 8.82 5.97 19.37
CA GLY A 196 8.97 5.47 18.00
C GLY A 196 8.23 4.15 17.82
N ALA A 197 8.48 3.17 18.71
CA ALA A 197 7.80 1.88 18.71
C ALA A 197 6.28 2.03 18.78
N LEU A 198 5.77 2.86 19.69
CA LEU A 198 4.34 3.14 19.79
C LEU A 198 3.79 3.82 18.52
N ALA A 199 4.54 4.73 17.92
CA ALA A 199 4.09 5.44 16.73
C ALA A 199 3.93 4.50 15.53
N VAL A 200 4.90 3.62 15.28
CA VAL A 200 4.82 2.66 14.16
C VAL A 200 3.75 1.60 14.40
N GLU A 201 3.56 1.14 15.65
CA GLU A 201 2.45 0.27 16.04
C GLU A 201 1.09 0.92 15.72
N LEU A 202 0.90 2.19 16.09
CA LEU A 202 -0.35 2.91 15.84
C LEU A 202 -0.58 3.23 14.35
N VAL A 203 0.47 3.39 13.56
CA VAL A 203 0.34 3.47 12.09
C VAL A 203 -0.18 2.15 11.55
N ALA A 204 0.43 1.02 11.92
CA ALA A 204 -0.02 -0.30 11.49
C ALA A 204 -1.49 -0.56 11.88
N ARG A 205 -1.85 -0.38 13.15
CA ARG A 205 -3.23 -0.53 13.65
C ARG A 205 -4.21 0.40 12.93
N GLY A 206 -3.77 1.61 12.61
CA GLY A 206 -4.56 2.59 11.87
C GLY A 206 -4.85 2.19 10.42
N MET A 207 -4.03 1.30 9.86
CA MET A 207 -4.16 0.72 8.52
C MET A 207 -4.70 -0.72 8.53
N ALA A 208 -5.30 -1.17 9.63
CA ALA A 208 -5.80 -2.54 9.82
C ALA A 208 -4.72 -3.63 9.69
N MET A 209 -3.52 -3.37 10.21
CA MET A 209 -2.41 -4.34 10.29
C MET A 209 -1.96 -4.56 11.73
N ASP A 210 -1.43 -5.73 12.01
CA ASP A 210 -0.81 -6.02 13.31
C ASP A 210 0.55 -5.34 13.46
N SER A 211 1.35 -5.35 12.43
CA SER A 211 2.66 -4.70 12.36
C SER A 211 3.02 -4.36 10.92
N LEU A 212 3.95 -3.43 10.75
CA LEU A 212 4.62 -3.20 9.47
C LEU A 212 5.80 -4.17 9.33
N GLN A 213 6.05 -4.59 8.10
CA GLN A 213 7.19 -5.44 7.76
C GLN A 213 8.51 -4.67 7.91
N VAL A 214 9.56 -5.37 8.34
CA VAL A 214 10.92 -4.83 8.36
C VAL A 214 11.56 -5.02 6.98
N GLN A 215 12.13 -3.96 6.41
CA GLN A 215 12.74 -4.00 5.07
C GLN A 215 13.74 -5.15 4.91
N GLY A 216 14.63 -5.36 5.89
CA GLY A 216 15.64 -6.43 5.84
C GLY A 216 15.03 -7.83 5.86
N GLU A 217 13.93 -8.02 6.60
CA GLU A 217 13.23 -9.31 6.67
C GLU A 217 12.53 -9.62 5.33
N LEU A 218 11.91 -8.61 4.67
CA LEU A 218 11.36 -8.76 3.33
C LEU A 218 12.43 -9.23 2.33
N ILE A 219 13.59 -8.57 2.30
CA ILE A 219 14.68 -8.90 1.37
C ILE A 219 15.19 -10.32 1.64
N SER A 220 15.39 -10.69 2.91
CA SER A 220 15.82 -12.04 3.28
C SER A 220 14.81 -13.11 2.88
N ALA A 221 13.53 -12.87 3.11
CA ALA A 221 12.45 -13.78 2.70
C ALA A 221 12.33 -13.88 1.18
N ALA A 222 12.53 -12.78 0.45
CA ALA A 222 12.55 -12.78 -1.02
C ALA A 222 13.70 -13.64 -1.58
N GLN A 223 14.88 -13.53 -0.98
CA GLN A 223 16.03 -14.39 -1.37
C GLN A 223 15.73 -15.88 -1.14
N GLN A 224 15.11 -16.22 -0.02
CA GLN A 224 14.69 -17.61 0.27
C GLN A 224 13.62 -18.12 -0.69
N ALA A 225 12.78 -17.23 -1.23
CA ALA A 225 11.78 -17.56 -2.24
C ALA A 225 12.33 -17.63 -3.68
N GLY A 226 13.64 -17.46 -3.88
CA GLY A 226 14.29 -17.53 -5.18
C GLY A 226 14.32 -16.20 -5.96
N PHE A 227 14.27 -15.08 -5.23
CA PHE A 227 14.47 -13.77 -5.82
C PHE A 227 15.86 -13.21 -5.50
N GLU A 228 16.35 -12.37 -6.40
CA GLU A 228 17.44 -11.44 -6.16
C GLU A 228 16.90 -10.01 -6.12
N ALA A 229 17.25 -9.25 -5.08
CA ALA A 229 16.91 -7.82 -5.02
C ALA A 229 17.84 -7.05 -5.96
N SER A 230 17.36 -6.71 -7.15
CA SER A 230 18.14 -6.04 -8.19
C SER A 230 18.20 -4.52 -8.00
N GLU A 231 17.16 -3.93 -7.41
CA GLU A 231 17.08 -2.49 -7.14
C GLU A 231 16.39 -2.23 -5.82
N LEU A 232 16.87 -1.22 -5.10
CA LEU A 232 16.26 -0.71 -3.89
C LEU A 232 16.45 0.81 -3.83
N HIS A 233 15.38 1.55 -4.04
CA HIS A 233 15.40 3.01 -4.07
C HIS A 233 14.58 3.59 -2.91
N PRO A 234 15.15 4.44 -2.05
CA PRO A 234 14.38 5.21 -1.09
C PRO A 234 13.57 6.28 -1.82
N LEU A 235 12.31 6.43 -1.44
CA LEU A 235 11.37 7.41 -1.99
C LEU A 235 10.74 8.28 -0.89
N ASP A 236 11.42 8.37 0.26
CA ASP A 236 10.93 9.10 1.44
C ASP A 236 10.60 10.56 1.11
N ASP A 237 11.48 11.24 0.37
CA ASP A 237 11.27 12.63 -0.05
C ASP A 237 10.12 12.76 -1.04
N ALA A 238 10.01 11.82 -1.99
CA ALA A 238 8.99 11.85 -3.02
C ALA A 238 7.56 11.66 -2.47
N VAL A 239 7.37 10.91 -1.37
CA VAL A 239 6.05 10.75 -0.74
C VAL A 239 5.73 11.86 0.27
N MET A 240 6.71 12.63 0.71
CA MET A 240 6.55 13.63 1.76
C MET A 240 5.44 14.66 1.47
N PRO A 241 5.26 15.17 0.23
CA PRO A 241 4.15 16.08 -0.09
C PRO A 241 2.78 15.44 0.12
N SER A 242 2.60 14.18 -0.26
CA SER A 242 1.38 13.39 0.01
C SER A 242 1.13 13.24 1.51
N LEU A 243 2.16 12.89 2.27
CA LEU A 243 2.08 12.73 3.72
C LEU A 243 1.76 14.06 4.44
N ARG A 244 2.27 15.19 3.94
CA ARG A 244 1.91 16.53 4.44
C ARG A 244 0.43 16.85 4.20
N LYS A 245 -0.10 16.53 3.00
CA LYS A 245 -1.52 16.68 2.66
C LYS A 245 -2.39 15.81 3.57
N LEU A 246 -2.04 14.53 3.74
CA LEU A 246 -2.75 13.60 4.60
C LEU A 246 -2.76 14.07 6.06
N GLU A 247 -1.62 14.47 6.60
CA GLU A 247 -1.50 14.99 7.96
C GLU A 247 -2.38 16.24 8.17
N ARG A 248 -2.41 17.19 7.23
CA ARG A 248 -3.27 18.39 7.32
C ARG A 248 -4.74 18.00 7.40
N THR A 249 -5.18 17.05 6.58
CA THR A 249 -6.57 16.60 6.53
C THR A 249 -6.97 15.88 7.81
N THR A 250 -6.09 15.02 8.35
CA THR A 250 -6.39 14.18 9.52
C THR A 250 -6.17 14.91 10.85
N SER A 251 -5.24 15.86 10.93
CA SER A 251 -4.87 16.54 12.18
C SER A 251 -5.97 17.46 12.74
N ALA A 252 -6.99 17.78 11.96
CA ALA A 252 -8.12 18.57 12.45
C ALA A 252 -8.79 17.95 13.69
N VAL A 253 -8.85 16.60 13.77
CA VAL A 253 -9.48 15.89 14.91
C VAL A 253 -8.71 16.04 16.21
N ILE A 254 -7.39 16.27 16.18
CA ILE A 254 -6.57 16.42 17.38
C ILE A 254 -6.42 17.87 17.81
N ARG A 255 -6.75 18.82 16.93
CA ARG A 255 -6.72 20.26 17.25
C ARG A 255 -7.80 20.64 18.24
N TRP A 256 -8.99 20.00 18.15
CA TRP A 256 -10.12 20.15 19.09
C TRP A 256 -10.57 18.76 19.57
N PRO A 257 -9.98 18.21 20.65
CA PRO A 257 -10.17 16.81 21.03
C PRO A 257 -11.63 16.40 21.30
N TRP A 258 -12.46 17.28 21.86
CA TRP A 258 -13.87 16.99 22.12
C TRP A 258 -14.69 16.90 20.82
N LEU A 259 -14.45 17.79 19.85
CA LEU A 259 -15.05 17.71 18.51
C LEU A 259 -14.54 16.47 17.76
N GLY A 260 -13.24 16.17 17.88
CA GLY A 260 -12.64 14.98 17.30
C GLY A 260 -13.30 13.70 17.80
N ARG A 261 -13.47 13.55 19.12
CA ARG A 261 -14.19 12.41 19.73
C ARG A 261 -15.63 12.30 19.20
N PHE A 262 -16.36 13.39 19.18
CA PHE A 262 -17.73 13.41 18.68
C PHE A 262 -17.82 13.05 17.21
N ALA A 263 -16.93 13.59 16.37
CA ALA A 263 -16.87 13.29 14.95
C ALA A 263 -16.50 11.82 14.66
N LEU A 264 -15.61 11.23 15.46
CA LEU A 264 -15.19 9.83 15.32
C LEU A 264 -16.25 8.88 15.86
N ALA A 265 -16.93 9.20 16.95
CA ALA A 265 -18.00 8.37 17.52
C ALA A 265 -19.20 8.18 16.57
N ARG A 266 -19.39 9.08 15.61
CA ARG A 266 -20.44 9.02 14.58
C ARG A 266 -19.99 8.32 13.28
N ARG A 267 -18.74 7.88 13.20
CA ARG A 267 -18.17 7.22 12.04
C ARG A 267 -17.89 5.76 12.35
N HIS A 268 -17.87 4.96 11.29
CA HIS A 268 -17.40 3.58 11.43
C HIS A 268 -15.98 3.54 12.02
N ALA A 269 -15.70 2.57 12.88
CA ALA A 269 -14.41 2.44 13.59
C ALA A 269 -13.20 2.48 12.65
N MET A 270 -13.29 1.82 11.47
CA MET A 270 -12.21 1.78 10.46
C MET A 270 -11.85 3.17 9.91
N ARG A 271 -12.82 4.06 9.73
CA ARG A 271 -12.54 5.47 9.34
C ARG A 271 -11.77 6.22 10.42
N GLY A 272 -12.06 5.94 11.70
CA GLY A 272 -11.31 6.51 12.82
C GLY A 272 -9.86 6.05 12.83
N ARG A 273 -9.60 4.77 12.53
CA ARG A 273 -8.26 4.19 12.43
C ARG A 273 -7.43 4.84 11.32
N ASN A 274 -8.02 5.02 10.14
CA ASN A 274 -7.35 5.70 9.01
C ASN A 274 -6.90 7.13 9.41
N VAL A 275 -7.74 7.88 10.13
CA VAL A 275 -7.37 9.21 10.66
C VAL A 275 -6.19 9.12 11.63
N LEU A 276 -6.14 8.10 12.49
CA LEU A 276 -5.03 7.89 13.42
C LEU A 276 -3.70 7.66 12.67
N ALA A 277 -3.68 6.77 11.68
CA ALA A 277 -2.51 6.53 10.84
C ALA A 277 -2.06 7.83 10.14
N GLY A 278 -2.99 8.54 9.51
CA GLY A 278 -2.71 9.79 8.80
C GLY A 278 -2.12 10.89 9.68
N CYS A 279 -2.42 10.91 10.98
CA CYS A 279 -1.80 11.82 11.94
C CYS A 279 -0.33 11.50 12.25
N LEU A 280 0.13 10.27 11.99
CA LEU A 280 1.45 9.78 12.41
C LEU A 280 2.40 9.52 11.25
N MET A 281 1.90 9.11 10.08
CA MET A 281 2.72 8.63 8.96
C MET A 281 3.82 9.62 8.56
N ARG A 282 3.50 10.91 8.40
CA ARG A 282 4.52 11.90 8.08
C ARG A 282 5.65 11.96 9.13
N GLY A 283 5.28 11.95 10.39
CA GLY A 283 6.25 12.01 11.49
C GLY A 283 7.14 10.77 11.58
N THR A 284 6.58 9.58 11.29
CA THR A 284 7.35 8.33 11.31
C THR A 284 8.33 8.25 10.14
N VAL A 285 7.95 8.73 8.95
CA VAL A 285 8.86 8.81 7.79
C VAL A 285 9.94 9.88 8.04
N ALA A 286 9.57 11.08 8.49
CA ALA A 286 10.53 12.16 8.76
C ALA A 286 11.57 11.80 9.84
N LEU A 287 11.26 10.87 10.75
CA LEU A 287 12.19 10.36 11.77
C LEU A 287 12.95 9.11 11.31
N GLY A 288 12.78 8.67 10.07
CA GLY A 288 13.42 7.47 9.54
C GLY A 288 13.01 6.18 10.28
N LEU A 289 11.79 6.13 10.85
CA LEU A 289 11.24 4.92 11.48
C LEU A 289 10.57 4.02 10.44
N ILE A 290 9.88 4.64 9.50
CA ILE A 290 9.31 4.01 8.30
C ILE A 290 10.02 4.61 7.09
N GLY A 291 10.38 3.80 6.12
CA GLY A 291 10.90 4.24 4.83
C GLY A 291 9.98 3.79 3.71
N TYR A 292 9.64 4.68 2.80
CA TYR A 292 8.91 4.33 1.58
C TYR A 292 9.91 3.87 0.52
N ARG A 293 9.72 2.67 -0.01
CA ARG A 293 10.69 2.00 -0.88
C ARG A 293 10.09 1.59 -2.21
N HIS A 294 10.90 1.69 -3.24
CA HIS A 294 10.75 1.01 -4.51
C HIS A 294 11.75 -0.13 -4.55
N ILE A 295 11.26 -1.35 -4.61
CA ILE A 295 12.08 -2.58 -4.60
C ILE A 295 11.77 -3.36 -5.86
N VAL A 296 12.80 -3.81 -6.57
CA VAL A 296 12.70 -4.69 -7.72
C VAL A 296 13.34 -6.03 -7.37
N LEU A 297 12.53 -7.07 -7.39
CA LEU A 297 12.94 -8.44 -7.18
C LEU A 297 12.97 -9.15 -8.54
N LYS A 298 14.10 -9.76 -8.90
CA LYS A 298 14.24 -10.59 -10.10
C LYS A 298 14.18 -12.05 -9.71
N LYS A 299 13.32 -12.84 -10.37
CA LYS A 299 13.30 -14.28 -10.18
C LYS A 299 14.57 -14.87 -10.75
N VAL A 300 15.34 -15.57 -9.92
CA VAL A 300 16.51 -16.32 -10.35
C VAL A 300 16.06 -17.46 -11.29
N ALA A 301 16.88 -17.76 -12.31
CA ALA A 301 16.57 -18.74 -13.35
C ALA A 301 16.50 -20.18 -12.81
#